data_799df4ccd25fabf2c376505f45d558e7
#
_entry.id   799df4ccd25fabf2c376505f45d558e7
#
_cell.length_a   1.000
_cell.length_b   1.000
_cell.length_c   1.000
_cell.angle_alpha   90.00
_cell.angle_beta   90.00
_cell.angle_gamma   90.00
#
_symmetry.space_group_name_H-M   'P 1'
#
loop_
_entity.id
_entity.type
_entity.pdbx_description
1 polymer ?
#
loop_
_entity_poly.entity_id
_entity_poly.type
_entity_poly.pdbx_seq_one_letter_code
_entity_poly.pdbx_strand_id
1 'polypeptide(L)'
;DALTGLFNRMKFEKDVSLLNEEHPDTIECVYIDVVGLHEINNHLGHQTGDSMLCMVAGTARSFFPNDRLYRIGGDEFVILCCNRKHDEVLLAVEKLRMTLRGAEYEISVGVQQGTGQENVQNIVNRAEDAMRRDKEAYYQQNGQERRMRSLNEKLDRLMQEKQDADQFIRVIAPEYIAVYLINFAQDSFRKILIPDFFRDMLDKCNGSFRRA
;
A
#
# COMPACT_ATOMS: atom_id res chain seq x y z
N ASP A 1 20.85 1.76 15.57
CA ASP A 1 20.56 1.01 14.38
C ASP A 1 21.51 1.43 13.26
N ALA A 2 22.17 0.46 12.63
CA ALA A 2 23.27 0.74 11.68
C ALA A 2 22.76 1.40 10.38
N LEU A 3 21.53 1.12 9.96
CA LEU A 3 20.96 1.67 8.73
C LEU A 3 20.51 3.12 8.92
N THR A 4 19.73 3.39 9.96
CA THR A 4 19.04 4.68 10.14
C THR A 4 19.80 5.65 11.05
N GLY A 5 20.80 5.16 11.80
CA GLY A 5 21.51 5.93 12.81
C GLY A 5 20.69 6.26 14.06
N LEU A 6 19.45 5.76 14.18
CA LEU A 6 18.63 5.85 15.39
C LEU A 6 19.09 4.85 16.45
N PHE A 7 18.56 4.97 17.66
CA PHE A 7 18.75 3.94 18.65
C PHE A 7 18.06 2.64 18.24
N ASN A 8 18.59 1.51 18.69
CA ASN A 8 18.03 0.20 18.40
C ASN A 8 17.08 -0.26 19.54
N ARG A 9 16.47 -1.42 19.36
CA ARG A 9 15.56 -2.06 20.32
C ARG A 9 16.17 -2.23 21.71
N MET A 10 17.44 -2.65 21.79
CA MET A 10 18.11 -2.86 23.08
C MET A 10 18.25 -1.55 23.88
N LYS A 11 18.56 -0.43 23.19
CA LYS A 11 18.60 0.88 23.82
C LYS A 11 17.19 1.35 24.23
N PHE A 12 16.16 1.09 23.43
CA PHE A 12 14.77 1.35 23.78
C PHE A 12 14.36 0.66 25.09
N GLU A 13 14.57 -0.65 25.20
CA GLU A 13 14.23 -1.44 26.40
C GLU A 13 14.93 -0.92 27.65
N LYS A 14 16.21 -0.54 27.52
CA LYS A 14 16.98 0.08 28.60
C LYS A 14 16.41 1.44 29.01
N ASP A 15 16.04 2.28 28.02
CA ASP A 15 15.51 3.62 28.30
C ASP A 15 14.10 3.57 28.88
N VAL A 16 13.25 2.61 28.48
CA VAL A 16 11.96 2.34 29.11
C VAL A 16 12.13 2.01 30.61
N SER A 17 13.11 1.16 30.95
CA SER A 17 13.40 0.83 32.34
C SER A 17 13.88 2.05 33.13
N LEU A 18 14.77 2.84 32.54
CA LEU A 18 15.31 4.06 33.15
C LEU A 18 14.19 5.10 33.38
N LEU A 19 13.30 5.31 32.41
CA LEU A 19 12.18 6.27 32.54
C LEU A 19 11.17 5.86 33.62
N ASN A 20 11.00 4.56 33.89
CA ASN A 20 10.23 4.07 35.03
C ASN A 20 10.87 4.42 36.37
N GLU A 21 12.17 4.64 36.43
CA GLU A 21 12.89 5.07 37.64
C GLU A 21 12.99 6.60 37.75
N GLU A 22 13.12 7.31 36.61
CA GLU A 22 13.26 8.76 36.56
C GLU A 22 11.96 9.50 36.86
N HIS A 23 10.78 8.89 36.58
CA HIS A 23 9.46 9.45 36.80
C HIS A 23 9.29 10.89 36.25
N PRO A 24 9.48 11.14 34.96
CA PRO A 24 9.23 12.47 34.39
C PRO A 24 7.78 12.87 34.54
N ASP A 25 7.46 14.18 34.60
CA ASP A 25 6.08 14.67 34.79
C ASP A 25 5.12 14.10 33.73
N THR A 26 5.55 14.12 32.47
CA THR A 26 4.79 13.57 31.35
C THR A 26 5.67 12.78 30.41
N ILE A 27 5.10 11.76 29.79
CA ILE A 27 5.73 10.95 28.74
C ILE A 27 4.75 10.88 27.56
N GLU A 28 5.22 11.27 26.40
CA GLU A 28 4.52 11.03 25.12
C GLU A 28 5.22 9.91 24.37
N CYS A 29 4.45 8.95 23.92
CA CYS A 29 4.94 7.90 23.03
C CYS A 29 4.31 8.06 21.66
N VAL A 30 5.15 8.16 20.64
CA VAL A 30 4.75 8.10 19.23
C VAL A 30 5.23 6.78 18.67
N TYR A 31 4.31 5.89 18.30
CA TYR A 31 4.61 4.61 17.66
C TYR A 31 4.31 4.74 16.16
N ILE A 32 5.27 4.35 15.33
CA ILE A 32 5.21 4.52 13.86
C ILE A 32 5.48 3.18 13.19
N ASP A 33 4.68 2.87 12.17
CA ASP A 33 4.89 1.75 11.24
C ASP A 33 4.92 2.29 9.80
N VAL A 34 5.90 1.85 9.03
CA VAL A 34 6.08 2.29 7.64
C VAL A 34 5.23 1.45 6.71
N VAL A 35 4.26 2.07 6.07
CA VAL A 35 3.30 1.37 5.20
C VAL A 35 3.93 1.00 3.86
N GLY A 36 3.74 -0.24 3.44
CA GLY A 36 4.13 -0.69 2.11
C GLY A 36 5.61 -1.05 1.93
N LEU A 37 6.41 -1.12 3.00
CA LEU A 37 7.83 -1.49 2.90
C LEU A 37 8.03 -2.85 2.24
N HIS A 38 7.17 -3.83 2.53
CA HIS A 38 7.26 -5.17 1.94
C HIS A 38 7.03 -5.15 0.43
N GLU A 39 6.02 -4.40 -0.04
CA GLU A 39 5.73 -4.21 -1.46
C GLU A 39 6.87 -3.50 -2.18
N ILE A 40 7.43 -2.45 -1.56
CA ILE A 40 8.58 -1.73 -2.12
C ILE A 40 9.78 -2.65 -2.25
N ASN A 41 10.09 -3.43 -1.21
CA ASN A 41 11.19 -4.40 -1.26
C ASN A 41 11.00 -5.45 -2.37
N ASN A 42 9.78 -5.95 -2.56
CA ASN A 42 9.47 -6.96 -3.56
C ASN A 42 9.52 -6.42 -4.99
N HIS A 43 9.09 -5.18 -5.22
CA HIS A 43 8.99 -4.61 -6.56
C HIS A 43 10.23 -3.79 -6.97
N LEU A 44 10.85 -3.08 -6.02
CA LEU A 44 11.93 -2.13 -6.28
C LEU A 44 13.26 -2.52 -5.61
N GLY A 45 13.26 -3.61 -4.83
CA GLY A 45 14.45 -4.13 -4.16
C GLY A 45 14.74 -3.51 -2.81
N HIS A 46 15.55 -4.22 -1.98
CA HIS A 46 15.87 -3.84 -0.60
C HIS A 46 16.58 -2.48 -0.48
N GLN A 47 17.37 -2.07 -1.47
CA GLN A 47 18.02 -0.75 -1.44
C GLN A 47 17.01 0.41 -1.44
N THR A 48 15.89 0.26 -2.15
CA THR A 48 14.81 1.26 -2.17
C THR A 48 14.08 1.30 -0.82
N GLY A 49 13.81 0.13 -0.23
CA GLY A 49 13.24 0.05 1.12
C GLY A 49 14.17 0.63 2.19
N ASP A 50 15.46 0.39 2.10
CA ASP A 50 16.47 0.98 2.99
C ASP A 50 16.48 2.51 2.87
N SER A 51 16.39 3.05 1.65
CA SER A 51 16.29 4.49 1.41
C SER A 51 15.01 5.09 2.02
N MET A 52 13.88 4.39 1.92
CA MET A 52 12.63 4.76 2.56
C MET A 52 12.76 4.83 4.08
N LEU A 53 13.34 3.80 4.70
CA LEU A 53 13.58 3.76 6.14
C LEU A 53 14.51 4.88 6.62
N CYS A 54 15.57 5.19 5.86
CA CYS A 54 16.46 6.31 6.14
C CYS A 54 15.74 7.66 6.02
N MET A 55 14.85 7.82 5.03
CA MET A 55 14.03 9.03 4.85
C MET A 55 13.09 9.22 6.05
N VAL A 56 12.37 8.18 6.47
CA VAL A 56 11.49 8.22 7.65
C VAL A 56 12.28 8.61 8.90
N ALA A 57 13.40 7.97 9.15
CA ALA A 57 14.27 8.25 10.30
C ALA A 57 14.81 9.68 10.30
N GLY A 58 15.30 10.17 9.15
CA GLY A 58 15.82 11.53 8.99
C GLY A 58 14.73 12.58 9.17
N THR A 59 13.55 12.36 8.60
CA THR A 59 12.41 13.27 8.76
C THR A 59 11.91 13.28 10.22
N ALA A 60 11.79 12.12 10.86
CA ALA A 60 11.43 12.04 12.27
C ALA A 60 12.42 12.81 13.15
N ARG A 61 13.73 12.65 12.92
CA ARG A 61 14.76 13.38 13.67
C ARG A 61 14.66 14.90 13.51
N SER A 62 14.23 15.39 12.35
CA SER A 62 14.09 16.84 12.10
C SER A 62 12.93 17.46 12.90
N PHE A 63 11.85 16.73 13.16
CA PHE A 63 10.70 17.19 13.94
C PHE A 63 10.78 16.85 15.44
N PHE A 64 11.65 15.90 15.80
CA PHE A 64 11.88 15.42 17.16
C PHE A 64 13.38 15.49 17.55
N PRO A 65 14.05 16.66 17.40
CA PRO A 65 15.52 16.74 17.51
C PRO A 65 16.05 16.46 18.92
N ASN A 66 15.24 16.71 19.95
CA ASN A 66 15.61 16.57 21.36
C ASN A 66 14.99 15.34 22.03
N ASP A 67 14.25 14.54 21.29
CA ASP A 67 13.53 13.36 21.77
C ASP A 67 14.33 12.09 21.53
N ARG A 68 13.93 10.99 22.18
CA ARG A 68 14.60 9.69 22.04
C ARG A 68 13.92 8.91 20.91
N LEU A 69 14.62 8.69 19.80
CA LEU A 69 14.13 8.02 18.61
C LEU A 69 14.75 6.65 18.45
N TYR A 70 13.92 5.64 18.24
CA TYR A 70 14.33 4.25 18.14
C TYR A 70 13.75 3.60 16.88
N ARG A 71 14.53 2.70 16.30
CA ARG A 71 14.01 1.69 15.37
C ARG A 71 14.01 0.35 16.10
N ILE A 72 12.83 -0.18 16.36
CA ILE A 72 12.63 -1.37 17.21
C ILE A 72 12.28 -2.63 16.41
N GLY A 73 11.87 -2.48 15.17
CA GLY A 73 11.54 -3.54 14.22
C GLY A 73 12.07 -3.23 12.82
N GLY A 74 11.66 -4.02 11.84
CA GLY A 74 12.02 -3.80 10.43
C GLY A 74 11.49 -2.47 9.91
N ASP A 75 10.21 -2.19 10.14
CA ASP A 75 9.43 -1.03 9.73
C ASP A 75 8.87 -0.21 10.90
N GLU A 76 9.24 -0.57 12.14
CA GLU A 76 8.69 0.01 13.36
C GLU A 76 9.65 0.98 14.02
N PHE A 77 9.14 2.18 14.32
CA PHE A 77 9.86 3.23 15.02
C PHE A 77 9.09 3.68 16.25
N VAL A 78 9.82 4.05 17.30
CA VAL A 78 9.25 4.64 18.51
C VAL A 78 9.96 5.94 18.84
N ILE A 79 9.20 6.94 19.28
CA ILE A 79 9.71 8.19 19.79
C ILE A 79 9.17 8.37 21.20
N LEU A 80 10.07 8.59 22.17
CA LEU A 80 9.72 8.92 23.55
C LEU A 80 10.09 10.37 23.83
N CYS A 81 9.06 11.19 24.11
CA CYS A 81 9.21 12.60 24.46
C CYS A 81 8.89 12.77 25.94
N CYS A 82 9.82 13.33 26.71
CA CYS A 82 9.63 13.61 28.13
C CYS A 82 9.34 15.09 28.36
N ASN A 83 8.34 15.41 29.19
CA ASN A 83 8.01 16.78 29.59
C ASN A 83 7.71 17.70 28.40
N ARG A 84 7.18 17.16 27.31
CA ARG A 84 6.76 17.88 26.11
C ARG A 84 5.24 17.99 26.08
N LYS A 85 4.73 19.12 25.62
CA LYS A 85 3.27 19.32 25.53
C LYS A 85 2.66 18.42 24.46
N HIS A 86 1.53 17.81 24.77
CA HIS A 86 0.80 16.91 23.87
C HIS A 86 0.51 17.55 22.50
N ASP A 87 0.01 18.78 22.47
CA ASP A 87 -0.30 19.49 21.23
C ASP A 87 0.94 19.73 20.35
N GLU A 88 2.13 19.94 20.97
CA GLU A 88 3.39 20.11 20.24
C GLU A 88 3.83 18.78 19.59
N VAL A 89 3.60 17.66 20.27
CA VAL A 89 3.88 16.32 19.73
C VAL A 89 2.93 15.99 18.59
N LEU A 90 1.63 16.25 18.75
CA LEU A 90 0.63 16.06 17.68
C LEU A 90 0.95 16.89 16.44
N LEU A 91 1.33 18.16 16.62
CA LEU A 91 1.72 19.02 15.51
C LEU A 91 3.00 18.52 14.81
N ALA A 92 3.98 18.02 15.56
CA ALA A 92 5.20 17.42 15.00
C ALA A 92 4.90 16.15 14.19
N VAL A 93 4.00 15.29 14.69
CA VAL A 93 3.51 14.10 13.98
C VAL A 93 2.82 14.47 12.68
N GLU A 94 1.94 15.48 12.70
CA GLU A 94 1.23 15.92 11.49
C GLU A 94 2.22 16.44 10.42
N LYS A 95 3.19 17.25 10.82
CA LYS A 95 4.25 17.72 9.92
C LYS A 95 5.08 16.57 9.36
N LEU A 96 5.41 15.57 10.20
CA LEU A 96 6.12 14.36 9.76
C LEU A 96 5.32 13.62 8.67
N ARG A 97 4.02 13.37 8.91
CA ARG A 97 3.13 12.73 7.92
C ARG A 97 3.07 13.52 6.61
N MET A 98 2.85 14.84 6.69
CA MET A 98 2.75 15.68 5.50
C MET A 98 4.05 15.67 4.68
N THR A 99 5.21 15.72 5.33
CA THR A 99 6.51 15.68 4.67
C THR A 99 6.76 14.36 3.97
N LEU A 100 6.43 13.23 4.64
CA LEU A 100 6.59 11.91 4.06
C LEU A 100 5.61 11.65 2.90
N ARG A 101 4.34 12.10 3.01
CA ARG A 101 3.38 12.06 1.89
C ARG A 101 3.84 12.86 0.68
N GLY A 102 4.49 14.00 0.89
CA GLY A 102 5.11 14.79 -0.19
C GLY A 102 6.23 14.04 -0.92
N ALA A 103 6.83 13.03 -0.27
CA ALA A 103 7.82 12.12 -0.84
C ALA A 103 7.21 10.75 -1.25
N GLU A 104 5.87 10.65 -1.31
CA GLU A 104 5.11 9.44 -1.66
C GLU A 104 5.28 8.27 -0.66
N TYR A 105 5.70 8.58 0.57
CA TYR A 105 5.79 7.60 1.66
C TYR A 105 4.64 7.78 2.64
N GLU A 106 4.09 6.67 3.10
CA GLU A 106 3.00 6.67 4.07
C GLU A 106 3.44 5.96 5.35
N ILE A 107 2.96 6.47 6.49
CA ILE A 107 3.20 5.90 7.82
C ILE A 107 1.89 5.79 8.59
N SER A 108 1.75 4.74 9.36
CA SER A 108 0.72 4.60 10.39
C SER A 108 1.27 5.03 11.72
N VAL A 109 0.52 5.82 12.48
CA VAL A 109 1.03 6.42 13.72
C VAL A 109 0.00 6.32 14.84
N GLY A 110 0.47 5.95 16.02
CA GLY A 110 -0.26 6.07 17.27
C GLY A 110 0.47 7.00 18.22
N VAL A 111 -0.26 7.91 18.85
CA VAL A 111 0.27 8.84 19.87
C VAL A 111 -0.49 8.61 21.18
N GLN A 112 0.26 8.47 22.26
CA GLN A 112 -0.32 8.33 23.61
C GLN A 112 0.48 9.08 24.65
N GLN A 113 -0.26 9.78 25.50
CA GLN A 113 0.28 10.46 26.66
C GLN A 113 0.12 9.60 27.90
N GLY A 114 1.09 9.67 28.78
CA GLY A 114 1.05 9.14 30.14
C GLY A 114 1.77 10.04 31.13
N THR A 115 1.73 9.69 32.39
CA THR A 115 2.48 10.33 33.47
C THR A 115 3.66 9.45 33.88
N GLY A 116 4.69 10.02 34.48
CA GLY A 116 5.82 9.25 35.01
C GLY A 116 5.47 8.31 36.18
N GLN A 117 4.25 8.38 36.71
CA GLN A 117 3.74 7.41 37.69
C GLN A 117 3.21 6.14 37.04
N GLU A 118 2.97 6.18 35.74
CA GLU A 118 2.52 5.04 34.95
C GLU A 118 3.71 4.24 34.41
N ASN A 119 3.55 2.92 34.30
CA ASN A 119 4.57 2.11 33.63
C ASN A 119 4.68 2.52 32.16
N VAL A 120 5.86 2.92 31.74
CA VAL A 120 6.14 3.41 30.38
C VAL A 120 5.77 2.38 29.31
N GLN A 121 5.94 1.07 29.59
CA GLN A 121 5.54 0.01 28.66
C GLN A 121 4.03 0.02 28.38
N ASN A 122 3.19 0.39 29.36
CA ASN A 122 1.74 0.52 29.14
C ASN A 122 1.41 1.69 28.20
N ILE A 123 2.15 2.79 28.30
CA ILE A 123 2.02 3.93 27.39
C ILE A 123 2.38 3.50 25.96
N VAL A 124 3.50 2.78 25.81
CA VAL A 124 3.97 2.23 24.53
C VAL A 124 2.95 1.28 23.92
N ASN A 125 2.41 0.34 24.71
CA ASN A 125 1.41 -0.62 24.24
C ASN A 125 0.14 0.09 23.72
N ARG A 126 -0.32 1.15 24.43
CA ARG A 126 -1.47 1.94 23.96
C ARG A 126 -1.16 2.72 22.68
N ALA A 127 0.05 3.22 22.53
CA ALA A 127 0.48 3.88 21.30
C ALA A 127 0.55 2.89 20.13
N GLU A 128 1.04 1.67 20.37
CA GLU A 128 1.04 0.58 19.38
C GLU A 128 -0.39 0.22 18.96
N ASP A 129 -1.32 0.06 19.91
CA ASP A 129 -2.73 -0.22 19.60
C ASP A 129 -3.39 0.93 18.80
N ALA A 130 -3.02 2.17 19.09
CA ALA A 130 -3.50 3.33 18.32
C ALA A 130 -2.94 3.31 16.89
N MET A 131 -1.66 2.99 16.72
CA MET A 131 -1.02 2.84 15.41
C MET A 131 -1.66 1.71 14.59
N ARG A 132 -1.96 0.57 15.20
CA ARG A 132 -2.66 -0.54 14.52
C ARG A 132 -4.02 -0.13 13.97
N ARG A 133 -4.81 0.62 14.76
CA ARG A 133 -6.10 1.17 14.30
C ARG A 133 -5.93 2.13 13.13
N ASP A 134 -4.93 2.99 13.17
CA ASP A 134 -4.58 3.90 12.07
C ASP A 134 -4.19 3.12 10.80
N LYS A 135 -3.40 2.06 10.96
CA LYS A 135 -2.99 1.14 9.88
C LYS A 135 -4.21 0.43 9.25
N GLU A 136 -5.12 -0.09 10.08
CA GLU A 136 -6.35 -0.73 9.62
C GLU A 136 -7.25 0.24 8.85
N ALA A 137 -7.43 1.46 9.36
CA ALA A 137 -8.20 2.52 8.69
C ALA A 137 -7.60 2.87 7.32
N TYR A 138 -6.28 3.00 7.24
CA TYR A 138 -5.55 3.22 5.98
C TYR A 138 -5.82 2.10 4.98
N TYR A 139 -5.69 0.83 5.38
CA TYR A 139 -5.92 -0.30 4.48
C TYR A 139 -7.38 -0.47 4.08
N GLN A 140 -8.34 -0.11 4.94
CA GLN A 140 -9.75 -0.12 4.58
C GLN A 140 -10.06 0.92 3.50
N GLN A 141 -9.59 2.14 3.65
CA GLN A 141 -9.75 3.21 2.66
C GLN A 141 -9.04 2.88 1.34
N ASN A 142 -7.76 2.54 1.40
CA ASN A 142 -6.97 2.29 0.19
C ASN A 142 -7.20 0.89 -0.41
N GLY A 143 -7.72 -0.05 0.36
CA GLY A 143 -8.11 -1.37 -0.14
C GLY A 143 -9.26 -1.30 -1.14
N GLN A 144 -10.20 -0.37 -0.96
CA GLN A 144 -11.26 -0.10 -1.95
C GLN A 144 -10.69 0.61 -3.18
N GLU A 145 -9.83 1.60 -3.00
CA GLU A 145 -9.19 2.32 -4.12
C GLU A 145 -8.27 1.41 -4.93
N ARG A 146 -7.46 0.55 -4.27
CA ARG A 146 -6.63 -0.45 -4.96
C ARG A 146 -7.46 -1.47 -5.73
N ARG A 147 -8.59 -1.95 -5.18
CA ARG A 147 -9.53 -2.82 -5.90
C ARG A 147 -10.11 -2.14 -7.12
N MET A 148 -10.52 -0.87 -7.00
CA MET A 148 -11.04 -0.10 -8.13
C MET A 148 -9.98 0.17 -9.18
N ARG A 149 -8.74 0.54 -8.79
CA ARG A 149 -7.62 0.73 -9.72
C ARG A 149 -7.29 -0.57 -10.45
N SER A 150 -7.13 -1.69 -9.75
CA SER A 150 -6.87 -3.00 -10.35
C SER A 150 -8.01 -3.46 -11.27
N LEU A 151 -9.27 -3.14 -10.93
CA LEU A 151 -10.42 -3.43 -11.80
C LEU A 151 -10.41 -2.58 -13.06
N ASN A 152 -10.08 -1.28 -12.94
CA ASN A 152 -9.96 -0.37 -14.08
C ASN A 152 -8.80 -0.77 -15.00
N GLU A 153 -7.63 -1.08 -14.46
CA GLU A 153 -6.49 -1.58 -15.26
C GLU A 153 -6.83 -2.87 -16.01
N LYS A 154 -7.58 -3.77 -15.37
CA LYS A 154 -8.05 -5.01 -16.01
C LYS A 154 -9.09 -4.72 -17.10
N LEU A 155 -9.97 -3.76 -16.86
CA LEU A 155 -10.97 -3.32 -17.84
C LEU A 155 -10.30 -2.65 -19.05
N ASP A 156 -9.34 -1.77 -18.81
CA ASP A 156 -8.59 -1.08 -19.88
C ASP A 156 -7.82 -2.10 -20.76
N ARG A 157 -7.19 -3.09 -20.12
CA ARG A 157 -6.52 -4.19 -20.84
C ARG A 157 -7.50 -4.98 -21.71
N LEU A 158 -8.67 -5.35 -21.17
CA LEU A 158 -9.71 -6.06 -21.92
C LEU A 158 -10.29 -5.21 -23.06
N MET A 159 -10.42 -3.90 -22.87
CA MET A 159 -10.84 -2.97 -23.92
C MET A 159 -9.78 -2.87 -25.03
N GLN A 160 -8.50 -2.82 -24.67
CA GLN A 160 -7.41 -2.79 -25.64
C GLN A 160 -7.36 -4.09 -26.44
N GLU A 161 -7.41 -5.25 -25.77
CA GLU A 161 -7.45 -6.57 -26.43
C GLU A 161 -8.65 -6.69 -27.41
N LYS A 162 -9.81 -6.17 -27.01
CA LYS A 162 -10.99 -6.12 -27.89
C LYS A 162 -10.75 -5.23 -29.12
N GLN A 163 -10.18 -4.05 -28.91
CA GLN A 163 -9.89 -3.10 -30.00
C GLN A 163 -8.87 -3.68 -30.99
N ASP A 164 -7.82 -4.35 -30.49
CA ASP A 164 -6.82 -5.02 -31.30
C ASP A 164 -7.45 -6.17 -32.11
N ALA A 165 -8.35 -6.96 -31.48
CA ALA A 165 -9.09 -8.01 -32.18
C ALA A 165 -10.02 -7.46 -33.26
N ASP A 166 -10.75 -6.37 -32.98
CA ASP A 166 -11.63 -5.71 -33.94
C ASP A 166 -10.82 -5.14 -35.12
N GLN A 167 -9.63 -4.56 -34.86
CA GLN A 167 -8.74 -4.07 -35.91
C GLN A 167 -8.18 -5.22 -36.75
N PHE A 168 -7.74 -6.32 -36.11
CA PHE A 168 -7.27 -7.53 -36.80
C PHE A 168 -8.35 -8.08 -37.73
N ILE A 169 -9.59 -8.19 -37.22
CA ILE A 169 -10.73 -8.67 -38.03
C ILE A 169 -10.95 -7.77 -39.23
N ARG A 170 -10.88 -6.44 -39.09
CA ARG A 170 -11.05 -5.51 -40.22
C ARG A 170 -9.98 -5.66 -41.30
N VAL A 171 -8.75 -6.00 -40.91
CA VAL A 171 -7.65 -6.18 -41.86
C VAL A 171 -7.79 -7.50 -42.65
N ILE A 172 -8.18 -8.59 -41.98
CA ILE A 172 -8.28 -9.92 -42.60
C ILE A 172 -9.65 -10.19 -43.25
N ALA A 173 -10.70 -9.51 -42.81
CA ALA A 173 -12.06 -9.73 -43.28
C ALA A 173 -12.22 -9.65 -44.80
N PRO A 174 -11.54 -8.75 -45.53
CA PRO A 174 -11.66 -8.70 -47.01
C PRO A 174 -11.13 -9.95 -47.72
N GLU A 175 -10.21 -10.71 -47.07
CA GLU A 175 -9.54 -11.89 -47.64
C GLU A 175 -10.21 -13.21 -47.28
N TYR A 176 -11.17 -13.21 -46.31
CA TYR A 176 -11.80 -14.43 -45.81
C TYR A 176 -13.33 -14.39 -45.99
N ILE A 177 -13.89 -15.57 -46.33
CA ILE A 177 -15.33 -15.75 -46.56
C ILE A 177 -16.14 -15.66 -45.25
N ALA A 178 -15.56 -16.09 -44.12
CA ALA A 178 -16.17 -15.96 -42.82
C ALA A 178 -15.11 -16.02 -41.70
N VAL A 179 -15.36 -15.30 -40.59
CA VAL A 179 -14.51 -15.30 -39.42
C VAL A 179 -15.32 -15.75 -38.21
N TYR A 180 -14.78 -16.72 -37.46
CA TYR A 180 -15.38 -17.29 -36.27
C TYR A 180 -14.48 -17.13 -35.06
N LEU A 181 -15.06 -16.79 -33.89
CA LEU A 181 -14.40 -16.90 -32.59
C LEU A 181 -14.74 -18.24 -31.98
N ILE A 182 -13.72 -19.05 -31.68
CA ILE A 182 -13.87 -20.37 -31.06
C ILE A 182 -13.41 -20.31 -29.62
N ASN A 183 -14.28 -20.69 -28.69
CA ASN A 183 -13.97 -20.85 -27.28
C ASN A 183 -13.79 -22.34 -26.98
N PHE A 184 -12.56 -22.80 -26.91
CA PHE A 184 -12.23 -24.19 -26.64
C PHE A 184 -12.61 -24.66 -25.23
N ALA A 185 -12.64 -23.74 -24.26
CA ALA A 185 -12.99 -24.08 -22.88
C ALA A 185 -14.50 -24.35 -22.69
N GLN A 186 -15.34 -23.78 -23.54
CA GLN A 186 -16.79 -23.91 -23.49
C GLN A 186 -17.37 -24.71 -24.67
N ASP A 187 -16.53 -25.28 -25.50
CA ASP A 187 -16.91 -25.97 -26.75
C ASP A 187 -17.96 -25.16 -27.54
N SER A 188 -17.72 -23.88 -27.65
CA SER A 188 -18.64 -22.94 -28.29
C SER A 188 -17.95 -22.07 -29.32
N PHE A 189 -18.70 -21.62 -30.32
CA PHE A 189 -18.21 -20.68 -31.31
C PHE A 189 -19.22 -19.56 -31.54
N ARG A 190 -18.69 -18.38 -31.87
CA ARG A 190 -19.49 -17.22 -32.24
C ARG A 190 -19.01 -16.68 -33.61
N LYS A 191 -19.96 -16.46 -34.52
CA LYS A 191 -19.69 -15.80 -35.78
C LYS A 191 -19.34 -14.34 -35.54
N ILE A 192 -18.25 -13.86 -36.15
CA ILE A 192 -17.83 -12.46 -36.04
C ILE A 192 -18.13 -11.71 -37.31
N LEU A 193 -17.83 -12.28 -38.45
CA LEU A 193 -18.07 -11.66 -39.76
C LEU A 193 -18.60 -12.70 -40.75
N ILE A 194 -19.68 -12.35 -41.46
CA ILE A 194 -20.21 -13.08 -42.60
C ILE A 194 -20.55 -12.03 -43.66
N PRO A 195 -19.94 -12.09 -44.86
CA PRO A 195 -20.34 -11.23 -45.99
C PRO A 195 -21.80 -11.40 -46.36
N ASP A 196 -22.45 -10.33 -46.81
CA ASP A 196 -23.89 -10.34 -47.05
C ASP A 196 -24.33 -11.42 -48.04
N PHE A 197 -23.53 -11.68 -49.09
CA PHE A 197 -23.84 -12.74 -50.05
C PHE A 197 -23.85 -14.15 -49.43
N PHE A 198 -23.07 -14.38 -48.37
CA PHE A 198 -23.03 -15.66 -47.65
C PHE A 198 -24.17 -15.77 -46.64
N ARG A 199 -24.68 -14.65 -46.15
CA ARG A 199 -25.81 -14.57 -45.22
C ARG A 199 -27.08 -15.13 -45.89
N ASP A 200 -27.34 -14.71 -47.11
CA ASP A 200 -28.48 -15.22 -47.91
C ASP A 200 -28.39 -16.73 -48.20
N MET A 201 -27.19 -17.26 -48.35
CA MET A 201 -26.96 -18.69 -48.55
C MET A 201 -27.18 -19.50 -47.29
N LEU A 202 -26.71 -18.99 -46.13
CA LEU A 202 -26.88 -19.63 -44.80
C LEU A 202 -28.35 -19.61 -44.37
N ASP A 203 -29.09 -18.56 -44.64
CA ASP A 203 -30.53 -18.46 -44.33
C ASP A 203 -31.33 -19.45 -45.18
N LYS A 204 -30.94 -19.70 -46.42
CA LYS A 204 -31.52 -20.73 -47.30
C LYS A 204 -31.20 -22.17 -46.85
N CYS A 205 -30.10 -22.38 -46.13
CA CYS A 205 -29.67 -23.69 -45.59
C CYS A 205 -30.19 -24.01 -44.18
N ASN A 206 -31.16 -23.26 -43.65
CA ASN A 206 -31.78 -23.44 -42.31
C ASN A 206 -30.79 -23.56 -41.14
N GLY A 207 -29.64 -22.91 -41.22
CA GLY A 207 -28.72 -22.76 -40.08
C GLY A 207 -28.13 -24.08 -39.53
N SER A 208 -28.31 -25.23 -40.15
CA SER A 208 -27.79 -26.50 -39.66
C SER A 208 -26.44 -26.85 -40.29
N PHE A 209 -25.36 -26.28 -39.73
CA PHE A 209 -24.11 -27.02 -39.77
C PHE A 209 -24.18 -28.12 -38.69
N ARG A 210 -24.67 -29.28 -39.03
CA ARG A 210 -24.44 -30.48 -38.22
C ARG A 210 -23.02 -30.94 -38.46
N ARG A 211 -22.35 -31.30 -37.36
CA ARG A 211 -21.02 -31.93 -37.24
C ARG A 211 -20.69 -32.81 -38.44
N ALA A 212 -19.61 -32.49 -39.16
CA ALA A 212 -18.81 -33.45 -39.86
C ALA A 212 -17.61 -33.80 -38.97
#